data_678acc7cfae8d5c4504923bdad414b94
#
_entry.id   678acc7cfae8d5c4504923bdad414b94
#
_cell.length_a   1.000
_cell.length_b   1.000
_cell.length_c   1.000
_cell.angle_alpha   90.00
_cell.angle_beta   90.00
_cell.angle_gamma   90.00
#
_symmetry.space_group_name_H-M   'P 1'
#
loop_
_entity.id
_entity.type
_entity.pdbx_description
1 polymer ?
#
loop_
_entity_poly.entity_id
_entity_poly.type
_entity_poly.pdbx_seq_one_letter_code
_entity_poly.pdbx_strand_id
1 'polypeptide(L)'
;MNVKEDMLKKKKEINEKTEIFIFVFLAFILLTTWAMTQPFNSGPDEQMKYYVANYIYKHHGALPRGDDPAVRNKVWGISYAYYPIVSYMVSALFMRISRLFADPGYSMFKIARMADVLFVTGAVYFVVKASGKLFPKEKYSREVRWLFAALAGFMPQAIFMGTYVNTDSLALLAAAMILYAWASYLREDWTWKNCILLAVGMAVCALSYYNAYGWILCSFFFFCFTVLLCREEAFSQRVRFLFSRGAVIAAVTLVLCGWWFIRNAVLYNGDFLGRKSCAECAEKYAQKDYRPSVYPTPAKLGWNWKDIILYQDPGWYHNWILTVCVSFIGTFGQMEIYMPYTVSKLYMLFFAVGIISVFFVKETFDLRKKMYVAQRKAVGNDRWKIKTKVISREWNKEGIFHLMMVFLIMIPVFLFLYYVYYSDNQPQGRYLMPALYPLMYFVTLGWNNILTKTVKNEKVRSLIYRVLTVLLVISPFACWAFLILP
;
A
#
# COMPACT_ATOMS: atom_id res chain seq x y z
N MET A 1 -0.84 41.75 -11.48
CA MET A 1 -1.23 40.48 -10.83
C MET A 1 -2.13 40.81 -9.65
N ASN A 2 -3.34 40.28 -9.59
CA ASN A 2 -4.44 40.82 -8.78
C ASN A 2 -4.27 40.36 -7.31
N VAL A 3 -4.15 41.27 -6.35
CA VAL A 3 -4.01 41.00 -4.89
C VAL A 3 -5.05 39.98 -4.38
N LYS A 4 -6.25 40.03 -4.97
CA LYS A 4 -7.35 39.09 -4.66
C LYS A 4 -7.06 37.66 -5.10
N GLU A 5 -6.38 37.48 -6.23
CA GLU A 5 -5.95 36.13 -6.70
C GLU A 5 -4.83 35.58 -5.83
N ASP A 6 -3.91 36.42 -5.38
CA ASP A 6 -2.81 36.01 -4.49
C ASP A 6 -3.32 35.63 -3.08
N MET A 7 -4.29 36.40 -2.55
CA MET A 7 -4.96 36.08 -1.29
C MET A 7 -5.77 34.79 -1.37
N LEU A 8 -6.48 34.53 -2.47
CA LEU A 8 -7.22 33.28 -2.70
C LEU A 8 -6.28 32.08 -2.84
N LYS A 9 -5.16 32.25 -3.53
CA LYS A 9 -4.12 31.22 -3.69
C LYS A 9 -3.47 30.87 -2.34
N LYS A 10 -3.14 31.88 -1.53
CA LYS A 10 -2.58 31.71 -0.19
C LYS A 10 -3.57 31.04 0.78
N LYS A 11 -4.84 31.44 0.76
CA LYS A 11 -5.91 30.80 1.55
C LYS A 11 -6.14 29.33 1.14
N LYS A 12 -6.03 29.03 -0.17
CA LYS A 12 -6.14 27.67 -0.73
C LYS A 12 -4.98 26.78 -0.28
N GLU A 13 -3.76 27.31 -0.28
CA GLU A 13 -2.54 26.61 0.17
C GLU A 13 -2.55 26.34 1.68
N ILE A 14 -2.98 27.31 2.48
CA ILE A 14 -3.13 27.15 3.93
C ILE A 14 -4.13 26.01 4.25
N ASN A 15 -5.28 25.97 3.53
CA ASN A 15 -6.27 24.93 3.73
C ASN A 15 -5.74 23.52 3.40
N GLU A 16 -4.93 23.37 2.35
CA GLU A 16 -4.38 22.07 1.96
C GLU A 16 -3.32 21.58 2.97
N LYS A 17 -2.46 22.48 3.44
CA LYS A 17 -1.48 22.18 4.50
C LYS A 17 -2.17 21.76 5.81
N THR A 18 -3.28 22.42 6.15
CA THR A 18 -4.06 22.09 7.35
C THR A 18 -4.71 20.71 7.24
N GLU A 19 -5.26 20.34 6.07
CA GLU A 19 -5.82 19.01 5.83
C GLU A 19 -4.74 17.91 6.02
N ILE A 20 -3.58 18.08 5.39
CA ILE A 20 -2.46 17.16 5.53
C ILE A 20 -2.07 17.02 6.99
N PHE A 21 -1.93 18.15 7.69
CA PHE A 21 -1.56 18.15 9.10
C PHE A 21 -2.56 17.39 9.97
N ILE A 22 -3.86 17.62 9.79
CA ILE A 22 -4.91 16.94 10.58
C ILE A 22 -4.84 15.43 10.39
N PHE A 23 -4.84 14.93 9.14
CA PHE A 23 -4.79 13.49 8.86
C PHE A 23 -3.52 12.84 9.41
N VAL A 24 -2.36 13.47 9.19
CA VAL A 24 -1.06 12.96 9.65
C VAL A 24 -0.96 12.97 11.17
N PHE A 25 -1.43 14.04 11.82
CA PHE A 25 -1.42 14.17 13.27
C PHE A 25 -2.33 13.14 13.96
N LEU A 26 -3.56 12.97 13.45
CA LEU A 26 -4.48 11.94 13.96
C LEU A 26 -3.91 10.53 13.80
N ALA A 27 -3.30 10.22 12.65
CA ALA A 27 -2.65 8.94 12.42
C ALA A 27 -1.46 8.75 13.37
N PHE A 28 -0.59 9.75 13.53
CA PHE A 28 0.57 9.68 14.41
C PHE A 28 0.18 9.45 15.88
N ILE A 29 -0.83 10.18 16.38
CA ILE A 29 -1.31 9.98 17.77
C ILE A 29 -1.86 8.57 17.93
N LEU A 30 -2.75 8.12 17.03
CA LEU A 30 -3.35 6.79 17.13
C LEU A 30 -2.29 5.69 17.09
N LEU A 31 -1.39 5.74 16.12
CA LEU A 31 -0.31 4.76 15.96
C LEU A 31 0.60 4.73 17.18
N THR A 32 0.99 5.90 17.70
CA THR A 32 1.86 5.99 18.88
C THR A 32 1.18 5.45 20.12
N THR A 33 -0.07 5.86 20.38
CA THR A 33 -0.81 5.39 21.55
C THR A 33 -1.04 3.88 21.50
N TRP A 34 -1.42 3.35 20.35
CA TRP A 34 -1.60 1.91 20.17
C TRP A 34 -0.29 1.14 20.33
N ALA A 35 0.81 1.58 19.69
CA ALA A 35 2.12 0.95 19.80
C ALA A 35 2.66 0.91 21.24
N MET A 36 2.36 1.96 22.04
CA MET A 36 2.81 2.06 23.42
C MET A 36 1.97 1.26 24.41
N THR A 37 0.69 1.02 24.12
CA THR A 37 -0.24 0.35 25.04
C THR A 37 -0.28 -1.16 24.88
N GLN A 38 -0.18 -1.69 23.64
CA GLN A 38 -0.26 -3.13 23.41
C GLN A 38 0.96 -3.89 23.98
N PRO A 39 0.77 -5.13 24.51
CA PRO A 39 1.84 -5.96 25.05
C PRO A 39 2.90 -6.30 24.00
N PHE A 40 4.04 -6.84 24.46
CA PHE A 40 5.06 -7.39 23.56
C PHE A 40 4.54 -8.62 22.82
N ASN A 41 4.93 -8.77 21.56
CA ASN A 41 4.54 -9.89 20.69
C ASN A 41 3.02 -9.97 20.42
N SER A 42 2.32 -8.83 20.46
CA SER A 42 0.90 -8.74 20.10
C SER A 42 0.67 -8.76 18.59
N GLY A 43 1.67 -8.40 17.78
CA GLY A 43 1.57 -8.49 16.32
C GLY A 43 2.12 -9.81 15.79
N PRO A 44 1.64 -10.28 14.62
CA PRO A 44 2.14 -11.50 14.00
C PRO A 44 3.66 -11.47 13.78
N ASP A 45 4.37 -12.47 14.31
CA ASP A 45 5.83 -12.63 14.22
C ASP A 45 6.65 -11.48 14.83
N GLU A 46 6.04 -10.61 15.64
CA GLU A 46 6.73 -9.44 16.17
C GLU A 46 8.01 -9.82 16.93
N GLN A 47 7.97 -10.87 17.73
CA GLN A 47 9.13 -11.33 18.50
C GLN A 47 10.32 -11.69 17.61
N MET A 48 10.08 -12.42 16.53
CA MET A 48 11.13 -12.82 15.59
C MET A 48 11.73 -11.60 14.87
N LYS A 49 10.91 -10.64 14.52
CA LYS A 49 11.30 -9.39 13.87
C LYS A 49 12.05 -8.48 14.82
N TYR A 50 11.56 -8.34 16.06
CA TYR A 50 12.22 -7.59 17.13
C TYR A 50 13.61 -8.15 17.45
N TYR A 51 13.81 -9.46 17.43
CA TYR A 51 15.13 -10.05 17.66
C TYR A 51 16.16 -9.61 16.63
N VAL A 52 15.77 -9.41 15.38
CA VAL A 52 16.66 -8.84 14.35
C VAL A 52 17.02 -7.38 14.68
N ALA A 53 16.04 -6.55 15.02
CA ALA A 53 16.28 -5.16 15.42
C ALA A 53 17.16 -5.08 16.69
N ASN A 54 16.90 -5.92 17.68
CA ASN A 54 17.65 -5.99 18.92
C ASN A 54 19.09 -6.47 18.73
N TYR A 55 19.31 -7.42 17.79
CA TYR A 55 20.66 -7.82 17.40
C TYR A 55 21.44 -6.63 16.84
N ILE A 56 20.88 -5.91 15.87
CA ILE A 56 21.51 -4.73 15.27
C ILE A 56 21.82 -3.66 16.33
N TYR A 57 20.90 -3.45 17.26
CA TYR A 57 21.08 -2.54 18.39
C TYR A 57 22.24 -2.96 19.29
N LYS A 58 22.28 -4.23 19.72
CA LYS A 58 23.31 -4.75 20.64
C LYS A 58 24.70 -4.83 20.01
N HIS A 59 24.76 -5.19 18.72
CA HIS A 59 26.02 -5.35 17.99
C HIS A 59 26.46 -4.09 17.21
N HIS A 60 26.10 -2.91 17.72
CA HIS A 60 26.59 -1.62 17.21
C HIS A 60 26.32 -1.37 15.72
N GLY A 61 25.20 -1.87 15.17
CA GLY A 61 24.80 -1.71 13.78
C GLY A 61 25.22 -2.87 12.87
N ALA A 62 25.94 -3.88 13.38
CA ALA A 62 26.24 -5.08 12.61
C ALA A 62 24.95 -5.82 12.21
N LEU A 63 24.87 -6.24 10.95
CA LEU A 63 23.71 -6.94 10.42
C LEU A 63 23.87 -8.45 10.64
N PRO A 64 22.87 -9.13 11.25
CA PRO A 64 22.94 -10.57 11.44
C PRO A 64 22.88 -11.33 10.10
N ARG A 65 23.45 -12.53 10.10
CA ARG A 65 23.15 -13.53 9.08
C ARG A 65 21.78 -14.16 9.37
N GLY A 66 21.08 -14.64 8.34
CA GLY A 66 19.77 -15.27 8.52
C GLY A 66 19.83 -16.61 9.27
N ASP A 67 20.97 -17.29 9.21
CA ASP A 67 21.24 -18.58 9.89
C ASP A 67 21.81 -18.41 11.32
N ASP A 68 22.04 -17.17 11.78
CA ASP A 68 22.59 -16.89 13.10
C ASP A 68 21.63 -17.37 14.21
N PRO A 69 22.10 -18.22 15.14
CA PRO A 69 21.28 -18.72 16.25
C PRO A 69 20.64 -17.62 17.13
N ALA A 70 21.26 -16.44 17.20
CA ALA A 70 20.78 -15.32 18.01
C ALA A 70 19.46 -14.70 17.47
N VAL A 71 19.18 -14.84 16.18
CA VAL A 71 17.95 -14.31 15.52
C VAL A 71 17.06 -15.39 14.96
N ARG A 72 17.48 -16.66 14.99
CA ARG A 72 16.74 -17.80 14.44
C ARG A 72 15.65 -18.27 15.40
N ASN A 73 14.44 -18.41 14.88
CA ASN A 73 13.33 -19.02 15.61
C ASN A 73 13.56 -20.53 15.79
N LYS A 74 13.33 -21.03 17.02
CA LYS A 74 13.60 -22.43 17.38
C LYS A 74 12.53 -23.41 16.84
N VAL A 75 11.32 -22.94 16.55
CA VAL A 75 10.22 -23.76 16.02
C VAL A 75 10.33 -23.88 14.51
N TRP A 76 10.38 -22.74 13.83
CA TRP A 76 10.37 -22.63 12.36
C TRP A 76 11.76 -22.77 11.72
N GLY A 77 12.83 -22.69 12.49
CA GLY A 77 14.21 -22.76 11.98
C GLY A 77 14.64 -21.59 11.10
N ILE A 78 13.87 -20.52 11.02
CA ILE A 78 14.10 -19.37 10.15
C ILE A 78 14.32 -18.08 10.93
N SER A 79 14.81 -17.06 10.22
CA SER A 79 14.93 -15.70 10.73
C SER A 79 14.48 -14.68 9.67
N TYR A 80 13.93 -13.57 10.15
CA TYR A 80 13.62 -12.43 9.29
C TYR A 80 14.87 -11.67 8.79
N ALA A 81 16.08 -12.05 9.21
CA ALA A 81 17.33 -11.51 8.69
C ALA A 81 17.72 -12.01 7.28
N TYR A 82 16.99 -12.99 6.72
CA TYR A 82 17.07 -13.34 5.30
C TYR A 82 16.36 -12.32 4.40
N TYR A 83 15.35 -11.62 4.93
CA TYR A 83 14.53 -10.64 4.20
C TYR A 83 15.12 -9.24 4.30
N PRO A 84 14.68 -8.27 3.46
CA PRO A 84 15.18 -6.90 3.53
C PRO A 84 15.10 -6.31 4.94
N ILE A 85 16.21 -5.77 5.41
CA ILE A 85 16.45 -5.54 6.84
C ILE A 85 16.27 -4.08 7.29
N VAL A 86 15.98 -3.16 6.34
CA VAL A 86 15.97 -1.71 6.60
C VAL A 86 14.97 -1.30 7.68
N SER A 87 13.79 -1.93 7.73
CA SER A 87 12.83 -1.65 8.80
C SER A 87 13.46 -1.87 10.19
N TYR A 88 14.17 -2.97 10.39
CA TYR A 88 14.82 -3.32 11.64
C TYR A 88 16.03 -2.44 11.95
N MET A 89 16.73 -1.95 10.91
CA MET A 89 17.80 -0.95 11.08
C MET A 89 17.25 0.35 11.65
N VAL A 90 16.11 0.82 11.14
CA VAL A 90 15.43 2.02 11.64
C VAL A 90 14.92 1.79 13.08
N SER A 91 14.35 0.62 13.37
CA SER A 91 13.97 0.25 14.73
C SER A 91 15.17 0.30 15.69
N ALA A 92 16.31 -0.30 15.30
CA ALA A 92 17.55 -0.27 16.09
C ALA A 92 18.10 1.15 16.27
N LEU A 93 17.94 2.03 15.27
CA LEU A 93 18.31 3.44 15.38
C LEU A 93 17.49 4.15 16.45
N PHE A 94 16.16 3.96 16.48
CA PHE A 94 15.30 4.50 17.54
C PHE A 94 15.72 3.98 18.93
N MET A 95 16.02 2.69 19.05
CA MET A 95 16.52 2.09 20.29
C MET A 95 17.83 2.74 20.75
N ARG A 96 18.73 3.10 19.83
CA ARG A 96 19.97 3.82 20.17
C ARG A 96 19.72 5.24 20.60
N ILE A 97 18.89 5.96 19.86
CA ILE A 97 18.58 7.36 20.17
C ILE A 97 17.93 7.45 21.56
N SER A 98 17.03 6.54 21.91
CA SER A 98 16.37 6.55 23.22
C SER A 98 17.37 6.41 24.39
N ARG A 99 18.44 5.65 24.21
CA ARG A 99 19.49 5.48 25.20
C ARG A 99 20.27 6.76 25.52
N LEU A 100 20.23 7.75 24.65
CA LEU A 100 20.83 9.07 24.90
C LEU A 100 20.06 9.87 25.97
N PHE A 101 18.79 9.52 26.22
CA PHE A 101 17.89 10.23 27.12
C PHE A 101 17.55 9.41 28.37
N ALA A 102 17.33 8.11 28.22
CA ALA A 102 16.99 7.19 29.30
C ALA A 102 17.23 5.72 28.87
N ASP A 103 17.32 4.82 29.85
CA ASP A 103 17.30 3.39 29.61
C ASP A 103 15.86 2.84 29.73
N PRO A 104 15.18 2.52 28.63
CA PRO A 104 13.83 1.97 28.67
C PRO A 104 13.73 0.55 29.24
N GLY A 105 14.88 -0.11 29.49
CA GLY A 105 14.92 -1.48 30.03
C GLY A 105 14.04 -2.45 29.23
N TYR A 106 13.12 -3.14 29.92
CA TYR A 106 12.18 -4.07 29.29
C TYR A 106 11.29 -3.42 28.23
N SER A 107 11.02 -2.12 28.32
CA SER A 107 10.16 -1.40 27.36
C SER A 107 10.84 -1.04 26.03
N MET A 108 12.09 -1.48 25.80
CA MET A 108 12.85 -1.19 24.57
C MET A 108 12.11 -1.61 23.29
N PHE A 109 11.30 -2.67 23.33
CA PHE A 109 10.47 -3.08 22.20
C PHE A 109 9.45 -2.02 21.78
N LYS A 110 8.91 -1.22 22.71
CA LYS A 110 8.00 -0.10 22.40
C LYS A 110 8.71 0.98 21.59
N ILE A 111 9.97 1.24 21.92
CA ILE A 111 10.81 2.19 21.18
C ILE A 111 11.10 1.65 19.77
N ALA A 112 11.37 0.35 19.62
CA ALA A 112 11.59 -0.28 18.31
C ALA A 112 10.38 -0.08 17.37
N ARG A 113 9.15 -0.12 17.90
CA ARG A 113 7.89 0.10 17.15
C ARG A 113 7.77 1.50 16.55
N MET A 114 8.51 2.50 17.07
CA MET A 114 8.44 3.87 16.55
C MET A 114 8.86 3.99 15.09
N ALA A 115 9.69 3.06 14.58
CA ALA A 115 9.99 2.97 13.15
C ALA A 115 8.73 2.73 12.33
N ASP A 116 7.92 1.77 12.74
CA ASP A 116 6.67 1.37 12.05
C ASP A 116 5.60 2.45 12.17
N VAL A 117 5.52 3.12 13.34
CA VAL A 117 4.68 4.32 13.54
C VAL A 117 5.03 5.40 12.52
N LEU A 118 6.32 5.69 12.30
CA LEU A 118 6.74 6.70 11.33
C LEU A 118 6.45 6.24 9.89
N PHE A 119 6.65 4.97 9.57
CA PHE A 119 6.40 4.47 8.22
C PHE A 119 4.92 4.60 7.84
N VAL A 120 3.99 4.17 8.70
CA VAL A 120 2.57 4.31 8.40
C VAL A 120 2.10 5.76 8.48
N THR A 121 2.63 6.58 9.39
CA THR A 121 2.36 8.04 9.39
C THR A 121 2.82 8.68 8.09
N GLY A 122 4.01 8.32 7.59
CA GLY A 122 4.52 8.76 6.30
C GLY A 122 3.67 8.26 5.12
N ALA A 123 3.15 7.04 5.20
CA ALA A 123 2.20 6.50 4.21
C ALA A 123 0.92 7.35 4.16
N VAL A 124 0.33 7.70 5.31
CA VAL A 124 -0.83 8.60 5.38
C VAL A 124 -0.52 9.96 4.76
N TYR A 125 0.65 10.54 5.03
CA TYR A 125 1.09 11.79 4.40
C TYR A 125 1.08 11.69 2.86
N PHE A 126 1.69 10.65 2.27
CA PHE A 126 1.72 10.48 0.83
C PHE A 126 0.35 10.16 0.24
N VAL A 127 -0.49 9.40 0.94
CA VAL A 127 -1.88 9.12 0.54
C VAL A 127 -2.71 10.42 0.47
N VAL A 128 -2.61 11.29 1.49
CA VAL A 128 -3.32 12.59 1.49
C VAL A 128 -2.79 13.48 0.35
N LYS A 129 -1.49 13.49 0.10
CA LYS A 129 -0.90 14.21 -1.04
C LYS A 129 -1.38 13.64 -2.39
N ALA A 130 -1.44 12.31 -2.51
CA ALA A 130 -1.93 11.63 -3.71
C ALA A 130 -3.41 11.93 -3.97
N SER A 131 -4.24 11.99 -2.92
CA SER A 131 -5.67 12.28 -3.05
C SER A 131 -5.95 13.60 -3.78
N GLY A 132 -5.14 14.63 -3.50
CA GLY A 132 -5.24 15.94 -4.16
C GLY A 132 -4.94 15.90 -5.67
N LYS A 133 -4.08 14.97 -6.10
CA LYS A 133 -3.72 14.77 -7.51
C LYS A 133 -4.66 13.80 -8.22
N LEU A 134 -5.09 12.73 -7.55
CA LEU A 134 -6.00 11.72 -8.10
C LEU A 134 -7.42 12.27 -8.28
N PHE A 135 -7.88 13.10 -7.35
CA PHE A 135 -9.20 13.71 -7.36
C PHE A 135 -9.07 15.25 -7.50
N PRO A 136 -8.74 15.77 -8.70
CA PRO A 136 -8.54 17.20 -8.91
C PRO A 136 -9.82 18.00 -8.69
N LYS A 137 -9.65 19.24 -8.20
CA LYS A 137 -10.75 20.14 -7.80
C LYS A 137 -11.70 20.51 -8.94
N GLU A 138 -11.22 20.43 -10.16
CA GLU A 138 -11.97 20.73 -11.38
C GLU A 138 -13.05 19.66 -11.68
N LYS A 139 -12.85 18.45 -11.16
CA LYS A 139 -13.73 17.29 -11.44
C LYS A 139 -14.41 16.72 -10.19
N TYR A 140 -13.80 16.90 -9.01
CA TYR A 140 -14.23 16.28 -7.76
C TYR A 140 -14.33 17.28 -6.62
N SER A 141 -15.31 17.10 -5.72
CA SER A 141 -15.38 17.91 -4.51
C SER A 141 -14.22 17.57 -3.53
N ARG A 142 -13.97 18.46 -2.60
CA ARG A 142 -12.93 18.32 -1.58
C ARG A 142 -13.16 17.07 -0.71
N GLU A 143 -14.41 16.77 -0.42
CA GLU A 143 -14.82 15.67 0.43
C GLU A 143 -14.54 14.29 -0.20
N VAL A 144 -14.53 14.17 -1.52
CA VAL A 144 -14.11 12.92 -2.22
C VAL A 144 -12.65 12.60 -1.92
N ARG A 145 -11.79 13.62 -1.84
CA ARG A 145 -10.38 13.46 -1.46
C ARG A 145 -10.24 12.99 -0.02
N TRP A 146 -11.05 13.54 0.88
CA TRP A 146 -11.06 13.12 2.28
C TRP A 146 -11.55 11.68 2.43
N LEU A 147 -12.58 11.29 1.68
CA LEU A 147 -13.06 9.91 1.68
C LEU A 147 -11.95 8.94 1.26
N PHE A 148 -11.23 9.24 0.17
CA PHE A 148 -10.10 8.40 -0.25
C PHE A 148 -8.98 8.38 0.80
N ALA A 149 -8.61 9.55 1.36
CA ALA A 149 -7.58 9.65 2.38
C ALA A 149 -7.95 8.85 3.65
N ALA A 150 -9.22 8.86 4.06
CA ALA A 150 -9.71 8.08 5.19
C ALA A 150 -9.72 6.58 4.90
N LEU A 151 -10.24 6.15 3.74
CA LEU A 151 -10.27 4.74 3.33
C LEU A 151 -8.87 4.14 3.22
N ALA A 152 -7.95 4.86 2.60
CA ALA A 152 -6.60 4.38 2.33
C ALA A 152 -5.63 4.59 3.52
N GLY A 153 -5.82 5.64 4.32
CA GLY A 153 -4.93 6.00 5.41
C GLY A 153 -5.35 5.49 6.79
N PHE A 154 -6.65 5.20 6.99
CA PHE A 154 -7.21 4.79 8.28
C PHE A 154 -7.91 3.43 8.25
N MET A 155 -7.53 2.56 7.29
CA MET A 155 -7.94 1.16 7.34
C MET A 155 -7.44 0.53 8.65
N PRO A 156 -8.32 -0.05 9.51
CA PRO A 156 -7.92 -0.54 10.83
C PRO A 156 -6.75 -1.52 10.78
N GLN A 157 -6.74 -2.45 9.83
CA GLN A 157 -5.61 -3.39 9.67
C GLN A 157 -4.31 -2.71 9.28
N ALA A 158 -4.35 -1.70 8.40
CA ALA A 158 -3.15 -0.95 8.00
C ALA A 158 -2.58 -0.10 9.16
N ILE A 159 -3.46 0.49 9.98
CA ILE A 159 -3.08 1.16 11.22
C ILE A 159 -2.42 0.17 12.19
N PHE A 160 -3.05 -0.99 12.44
CA PHE A 160 -2.48 -2.02 13.31
C PHE A 160 -1.09 -2.46 12.86
N MET A 161 -0.86 -2.62 11.55
CA MET A 161 0.46 -2.97 11.01
C MET A 161 1.55 -1.91 11.31
N GLY A 162 1.17 -0.68 11.60
CA GLY A 162 2.08 0.38 12.05
C GLY A 162 2.36 0.38 13.55
N THR A 163 1.82 -0.55 14.33
CA THR A 163 1.91 -0.53 15.80
C THR A 163 2.81 -1.61 16.40
N TYR A 164 3.38 -2.48 15.60
CA TYR A 164 4.33 -3.52 16.01
C TYR A 164 5.48 -3.65 15.01
N VAL A 165 6.61 -4.21 15.45
CA VAL A 165 7.82 -4.31 14.60
C VAL A 165 7.58 -5.23 13.42
N ASN A 166 7.60 -4.68 12.19
CA ASN A 166 7.44 -5.46 10.96
C ASN A 166 8.02 -4.75 9.72
N THR A 167 7.94 -5.38 8.56
CA THR A 167 8.37 -4.82 7.26
C THR A 167 7.21 -4.39 6.39
N ASP A 168 5.99 -4.78 6.72
CA ASP A 168 4.80 -4.47 5.94
C ASP A 168 4.43 -2.98 6.03
N SER A 169 4.71 -2.34 7.18
CA SER A 169 4.58 -0.89 7.40
C SER A 169 5.46 -0.08 6.42
N LEU A 170 6.70 -0.53 6.19
CA LEU A 170 7.61 0.08 5.21
C LEU A 170 7.10 -0.15 3.77
N ALA A 171 6.50 -1.31 3.50
CA ALA A 171 5.87 -1.59 2.20
C ALA A 171 4.67 -0.68 1.92
N LEU A 172 3.84 -0.38 2.93
CA LEU A 172 2.76 0.61 2.82
C LEU A 172 3.30 2.01 2.51
N LEU A 173 4.37 2.44 3.19
CA LEU A 173 5.02 3.71 2.88
C LEU A 173 5.51 3.76 1.43
N ALA A 174 6.22 2.72 0.99
CA ALA A 174 6.75 2.63 -0.37
C ALA A 174 5.64 2.71 -1.42
N ALA A 175 4.56 1.94 -1.24
CA ALA A 175 3.40 1.94 -2.11
C ALA A 175 2.73 3.32 -2.18
N ALA A 176 2.60 4.04 -1.03
CA ALA A 176 2.07 5.39 -0.98
C ALA A 176 2.96 6.42 -1.70
N MET A 177 4.30 6.29 -1.58
CA MET A 177 5.26 7.13 -2.31
C MET A 177 5.16 6.93 -3.82
N ILE A 178 5.11 5.67 -4.28
CA ILE A 178 4.94 5.32 -5.70
C ILE A 178 3.59 5.85 -6.22
N LEU A 179 2.51 5.62 -5.48
CA LEU A 179 1.19 6.15 -5.84
C LEU A 179 1.20 7.68 -6.00
N TYR A 180 1.86 8.40 -5.09
CA TYR A 180 1.99 9.84 -5.19
C TYR A 180 2.84 10.28 -6.39
N ALA A 181 3.90 9.53 -6.72
CA ALA A 181 4.69 9.79 -7.93
C ALA A 181 3.85 9.62 -9.22
N TRP A 182 3.05 8.54 -9.30
CA TRP A 182 2.12 8.29 -10.42
C TRP A 182 1.03 9.36 -10.51
N ALA A 183 0.42 9.71 -9.37
CA ALA A 183 -0.60 10.74 -9.31
C ALA A 183 -0.04 12.12 -9.73
N SER A 184 1.21 12.42 -9.36
CA SER A 184 1.91 13.64 -9.78
C SER A 184 2.18 13.64 -11.29
N TYR A 185 2.62 12.51 -11.86
CA TYR A 185 2.78 12.36 -13.31
C TYR A 185 1.48 12.67 -14.06
N LEU A 186 0.34 12.20 -13.60
CA LEU A 186 -0.95 12.46 -14.27
C LEU A 186 -1.26 13.97 -14.41
N ARG A 187 -0.64 14.83 -13.59
CA ARG A 187 -0.87 16.28 -13.57
C ARG A 187 0.30 17.12 -14.07
N GLU A 188 1.54 16.67 -13.88
CA GLU A 188 2.75 17.46 -14.06
C GLU A 188 3.78 16.81 -15.01
N ASP A 189 3.44 15.66 -15.65
CA ASP A 189 4.35 14.83 -16.44
C ASP A 189 5.52 14.23 -15.62
N TRP A 190 6.41 13.46 -16.27
CA TRP A 190 7.64 12.90 -15.70
C TRP A 190 8.74 13.96 -15.53
N THR A 191 8.50 14.89 -14.60
CA THR A 191 9.54 15.84 -14.16
C THR A 191 10.68 15.09 -13.45
N TRP A 192 11.86 15.70 -13.32
CA TRP A 192 12.96 15.12 -12.54
C TRP A 192 12.55 14.80 -11.10
N LYS A 193 11.78 15.69 -10.48
CA LYS A 193 11.25 15.49 -9.13
C LYS A 193 10.39 14.22 -9.04
N ASN A 194 9.49 14.02 -10.01
CA ASN A 194 8.62 12.85 -10.03
C ASN A 194 9.41 11.56 -10.31
N CYS A 195 10.44 11.61 -11.17
CA CYS A 195 11.32 10.47 -11.44
C CYS A 195 12.13 10.07 -10.20
N ILE A 196 12.71 11.05 -9.47
CA ILE A 196 13.47 10.77 -8.24
C ILE A 196 12.52 10.23 -7.15
N LEU A 197 11.33 10.81 -6.98
CA LEU A 197 10.35 10.31 -6.03
C LEU A 197 9.94 8.85 -6.34
N LEU A 198 9.71 8.54 -7.63
CA LEU A 198 9.44 7.17 -8.06
C LEU A 198 10.60 6.24 -7.75
N ALA A 199 11.83 6.65 -8.06
CA ALA A 199 13.04 5.86 -7.82
C ALA A 199 13.25 5.56 -6.33
N VAL A 200 13.07 6.56 -5.45
CA VAL A 200 13.16 6.38 -4.00
C VAL A 200 12.04 5.46 -3.51
N GLY A 201 10.79 5.66 -3.98
CA GLY A 201 9.67 4.77 -3.64
C GLY A 201 9.93 3.33 -4.06
N MET A 202 10.48 3.08 -5.25
CA MET A 202 10.85 1.74 -5.73
C MET A 202 11.99 1.13 -4.90
N ALA A 203 13.00 1.93 -4.50
CA ALA A 203 14.08 1.46 -3.65
C ALA A 203 13.58 1.07 -2.25
N VAL A 204 12.73 1.89 -1.64
CA VAL A 204 12.10 1.58 -0.35
C VAL A 204 11.23 0.33 -0.47
N CYS A 205 10.48 0.17 -1.58
CA CYS A 205 9.70 -1.03 -1.85
C CYS A 205 10.58 -2.29 -1.97
N ALA A 206 11.71 -2.20 -2.68
CA ALA A 206 12.67 -3.29 -2.81
C ALA A 206 13.30 -3.69 -1.46
N LEU A 207 13.45 -2.74 -0.54
CA LEU A 207 13.99 -2.93 0.81
C LEU A 207 12.90 -3.20 1.86
N SER A 208 11.66 -3.42 1.45
CA SER A 208 10.54 -3.76 2.32
C SER A 208 10.17 -5.25 2.20
N TYR A 209 8.91 -5.57 2.00
CA TYR A 209 8.43 -6.95 1.93
C TYR A 209 8.10 -7.37 0.48
N TYR A 210 8.47 -8.59 0.11
CA TYR A 210 8.41 -9.11 -1.28
C TYR A 210 7.01 -9.10 -1.90
N ASN A 211 5.94 -9.20 -1.09
CA ASN A 211 4.57 -9.15 -1.59
C ASN A 211 4.20 -7.80 -2.23
N ALA A 212 4.96 -6.72 -1.92
CA ALA A 212 4.77 -5.39 -2.51
C ALA A 212 5.50 -5.19 -3.85
N TYR A 213 6.32 -6.15 -4.32
CA TYR A 213 7.13 -5.98 -5.53
C TYR A 213 6.31 -5.79 -6.81
N GLY A 214 5.02 -6.10 -6.78
CA GLY A 214 4.09 -5.72 -7.83
C GLY A 214 4.10 -4.22 -8.13
N TRP A 215 4.34 -3.36 -7.12
CA TRP A 215 4.47 -1.92 -7.31
C TRP A 215 5.69 -1.53 -8.15
N ILE A 216 6.82 -2.23 -7.98
CA ILE A 216 8.03 -2.02 -8.80
C ILE A 216 7.75 -2.42 -10.24
N LEU A 217 7.19 -3.63 -10.45
CA LEU A 217 6.88 -4.16 -11.77
C LEU A 217 5.88 -3.26 -12.52
N CYS A 218 4.78 -2.89 -11.88
CA CYS A 218 3.79 -2.00 -12.47
C CYS A 218 4.35 -0.59 -12.72
N SER A 219 5.28 -0.09 -11.88
CA SER A 219 5.93 1.20 -12.11
C SER A 219 6.80 1.20 -13.37
N PHE A 220 7.52 0.12 -13.61
CA PHE A 220 8.28 -0.05 -14.84
C PHE A 220 7.37 0.03 -16.08
N PHE A 221 6.29 -0.75 -16.11
CA PHE A 221 5.35 -0.73 -17.23
C PHE A 221 4.60 0.59 -17.35
N PHE A 222 4.17 1.18 -16.23
CA PHE A 222 3.50 2.48 -16.23
C PHE A 222 4.38 3.58 -16.81
N PHE A 223 5.64 3.64 -16.39
CA PHE A 223 6.59 4.59 -16.94
C PHE A 223 6.82 4.36 -18.44
N CYS A 224 7.12 3.13 -18.86
CA CYS A 224 7.36 2.80 -20.27
C CYS A 224 6.15 3.12 -21.16
N PHE A 225 4.93 2.69 -20.76
CA PHE A 225 3.74 2.89 -21.58
C PHE A 225 3.35 4.36 -21.65
N THR A 226 3.44 5.09 -20.55
CA THR A 226 3.10 6.52 -20.56
C THR A 226 4.10 7.35 -21.36
N VAL A 227 5.37 7.01 -21.36
CA VAL A 227 6.38 7.70 -22.20
C VAL A 227 6.24 7.32 -23.67
N LEU A 228 6.11 6.03 -23.99
CA LEU A 228 6.10 5.59 -25.39
C LEU A 228 4.78 5.81 -26.10
N LEU A 229 3.66 5.76 -25.38
CA LEU A 229 2.32 5.77 -25.98
C LEU A 229 1.58 7.12 -25.81
N CYS A 230 1.77 7.81 -24.67
CA CYS A 230 0.98 8.99 -24.35
C CYS A 230 1.64 10.33 -24.68
N ARG A 231 2.90 10.37 -25.08
CA ARG A 231 3.58 11.59 -25.45
C ARG A 231 3.38 11.89 -26.96
N GLU A 232 3.28 13.18 -27.30
CA GLU A 232 3.00 13.63 -28.68
C GLU A 232 4.25 13.76 -29.55
N GLU A 233 5.45 13.78 -28.95
CA GLU A 233 6.70 13.97 -29.66
C GLU A 233 7.02 12.79 -30.61
N ALA A 234 7.96 12.99 -31.54
CA ALA A 234 8.43 11.95 -32.45
C ALA A 234 8.96 10.74 -31.69
N PHE A 235 8.83 9.54 -32.25
CA PHE A 235 9.20 8.28 -31.58
C PHE A 235 10.64 8.29 -31.08
N SER A 236 11.59 8.83 -31.86
CA SER A 236 13.00 8.96 -31.45
C SER A 236 13.20 9.83 -30.20
N GLN A 237 12.43 10.91 -30.07
CA GLN A 237 12.47 11.78 -28.89
C GLN A 237 11.86 11.09 -27.67
N ARG A 238 10.77 10.32 -27.83
CA ARG A 238 10.17 9.51 -26.77
C ARG A 238 11.13 8.45 -26.25
N VAL A 239 11.85 7.77 -27.17
CA VAL A 239 12.88 6.79 -26.82
C VAL A 239 14.02 7.45 -26.07
N ARG A 240 14.53 8.60 -26.55
CA ARG A 240 15.57 9.37 -25.85
C ARG A 240 15.11 9.79 -24.45
N PHE A 241 13.87 10.24 -24.29
CA PHE A 241 13.30 10.59 -23.00
C PHE A 241 13.21 9.38 -22.08
N LEU A 242 12.74 8.24 -22.60
CA LEU A 242 12.65 6.97 -21.87
C LEU A 242 13.98 6.58 -21.27
N PHE A 243 15.05 6.56 -22.09
CA PHE A 243 16.37 6.19 -21.61
C PHE A 243 16.97 7.23 -20.66
N SER A 244 16.82 8.53 -20.93
CA SER A 244 17.34 9.59 -20.07
C SER A 244 16.71 9.55 -18.68
N ARG A 245 15.38 9.52 -18.56
CA ARG A 245 14.66 9.50 -17.27
C ARG A 245 14.72 8.10 -16.65
N GLY A 246 14.57 7.05 -17.46
CA GLY A 246 14.61 5.67 -17.00
C GLY A 246 15.96 5.26 -16.43
N ALA A 247 17.08 5.71 -17.03
CA ALA A 247 18.40 5.48 -16.49
C ALA A 247 18.59 6.10 -15.10
N VAL A 248 18.07 7.33 -14.88
CA VAL A 248 18.13 7.97 -13.56
C VAL A 248 17.26 7.23 -12.55
N ILE A 249 16.03 6.83 -12.93
CA ILE A 249 15.16 6.04 -12.06
C ILE A 249 15.88 4.74 -11.67
N ALA A 250 16.42 4.01 -12.64
CA ALA A 250 17.12 2.75 -12.40
C ALA A 250 18.37 2.95 -11.54
N ALA A 251 19.22 3.93 -11.88
CA ALA A 251 20.46 4.21 -11.14
C ALA A 251 20.19 4.56 -9.68
N VAL A 252 19.26 5.50 -9.41
CA VAL A 252 18.91 5.89 -8.03
C VAL A 252 18.32 4.70 -7.27
N THR A 253 17.42 3.93 -7.90
CA THR A 253 16.85 2.74 -7.27
C THR A 253 17.95 1.74 -6.90
N LEU A 254 18.83 1.38 -7.86
CA LEU A 254 19.88 0.40 -7.64
C LEU A 254 20.92 0.86 -6.61
N VAL A 255 21.31 2.13 -6.63
CA VAL A 255 22.25 2.69 -5.62
C VAL A 255 21.66 2.58 -4.21
N LEU A 256 20.38 2.86 -4.07
CA LEU A 256 19.74 2.85 -2.75
C LEU A 256 19.43 1.43 -2.24
N CYS A 257 19.06 0.47 -3.09
CA CYS A 257 18.66 -0.86 -2.65
C CYS A 257 19.63 -1.99 -3.03
N GLY A 258 20.50 -1.80 -4.01
CA GLY A 258 21.35 -2.87 -4.58
C GLY A 258 22.30 -3.50 -3.57
N TRP A 259 22.79 -2.72 -2.60
CA TRP A 259 23.70 -3.20 -1.55
C TRP A 259 23.14 -4.41 -0.78
N TRP A 260 21.83 -4.46 -0.56
CA TRP A 260 21.17 -5.57 0.15
C TRP A 260 21.23 -6.86 -0.65
N PHE A 261 20.90 -6.79 -1.93
CA PHE A 261 20.90 -7.95 -2.83
C PHE A 261 22.31 -8.45 -3.10
N ILE A 262 23.28 -7.53 -3.24
CA ILE A 262 24.71 -7.88 -3.37
C ILE A 262 25.19 -8.57 -2.09
N ARG A 263 24.88 -8.01 -0.91
CA ARG A 263 25.20 -8.65 0.38
C ARG A 263 24.67 -10.08 0.45
N ASN A 264 23.41 -10.27 0.12
CA ASN A 264 22.82 -11.62 0.15
C ASN A 264 23.46 -12.55 -0.86
N ALA A 265 23.72 -12.11 -2.08
CA ALA A 265 24.42 -12.92 -3.08
C ALA A 265 25.80 -13.38 -2.59
N VAL A 266 26.57 -12.49 -1.93
CA VAL A 266 27.88 -12.81 -1.35
C VAL A 266 27.75 -13.79 -0.17
N LEU A 267 26.79 -13.54 0.74
CA LEU A 267 26.65 -14.36 1.96
C LEU A 267 26.04 -15.73 1.72
N TYR A 268 25.22 -15.89 0.68
CA TYR A 268 24.39 -17.05 0.41
C TYR A 268 24.65 -17.67 -0.98
N ASN A 269 25.91 -17.64 -1.45
CA ASN A 269 26.35 -18.32 -2.67
C ASN A 269 25.47 -18.02 -3.91
N GLY A 270 25.20 -16.72 -4.16
CA GLY A 270 24.40 -16.26 -5.30
C GLY A 270 22.89 -16.13 -5.02
N ASP A 271 22.38 -16.56 -3.85
CA ASP A 271 20.97 -16.37 -3.48
C ASP A 271 20.71 -14.93 -3.05
N PHE A 272 20.60 -14.02 -4.01
CA PHE A 272 20.42 -12.59 -3.77
C PHE A 272 19.09 -12.23 -3.07
N LEU A 273 18.05 -13.09 -3.13
CA LEU A 273 16.80 -12.91 -2.39
C LEU A 273 16.83 -13.57 -1.00
N GLY A 274 17.79 -14.45 -0.72
CA GLY A 274 17.87 -15.19 0.54
C GLY A 274 16.79 -16.27 0.73
N ARG A 275 15.95 -16.52 -0.29
CA ARG A 275 14.79 -17.41 -0.16
C ARG A 275 15.16 -18.88 -0.13
N LYS A 276 16.10 -19.29 -1.00
CA LYS A 276 16.60 -20.67 -1.04
C LYS A 276 17.32 -20.99 0.27
N SER A 277 18.22 -20.13 0.69
CA SER A 277 18.98 -20.27 1.93
C SER A 277 18.09 -20.26 3.18
N CYS A 278 17.00 -19.47 3.17
CA CYS A 278 15.98 -19.49 4.21
C CYS A 278 15.26 -20.86 4.29
N ALA A 279 14.88 -21.43 3.14
CA ALA A 279 14.22 -22.74 3.06
C ALA A 279 15.16 -23.87 3.51
N GLU A 280 16.44 -23.84 3.11
CA GLU A 280 17.47 -24.80 3.55
C GLU A 280 17.72 -24.69 5.06
N CYS A 281 17.73 -23.48 5.61
CA CYS A 281 17.84 -23.24 7.04
C CYS A 281 16.64 -23.79 7.80
N ALA A 282 15.41 -23.59 7.29
CA ALA A 282 14.20 -24.16 7.86
C ALA A 282 14.27 -25.70 7.86
N GLU A 283 14.66 -26.32 6.75
CA GLU A 283 14.78 -27.78 6.65
C GLU A 283 15.77 -28.34 7.67
N LYS A 284 16.88 -27.63 7.90
CA LYS A 284 17.94 -28.07 8.80
C LYS A 284 17.59 -27.92 10.28
N TYR A 285 16.96 -26.78 10.64
CA TYR A 285 16.87 -26.35 12.04
C TYR A 285 15.44 -26.26 12.59
N ALA A 286 14.39 -26.38 11.76
CA ALA A 286 13.02 -26.43 12.27
C ALA A 286 12.77 -27.71 13.09
N GLN A 287 11.80 -27.61 13.99
CA GLN A 287 11.23 -28.80 14.62
C GLN A 287 10.65 -29.74 13.55
N LYS A 288 10.63 -31.05 13.81
CA LYS A 288 10.35 -32.08 12.81
C LYS A 288 9.09 -31.77 11.97
N ASP A 289 7.98 -31.36 12.63
CA ASP A 289 6.69 -31.15 11.98
C ASP A 289 6.60 -29.83 11.23
N TYR A 290 7.55 -28.91 11.46
CA TYR A 290 7.63 -27.59 10.84
C TYR A 290 8.66 -27.51 9.69
N ARG A 291 9.32 -28.64 9.36
CA ARG A 291 10.26 -28.68 8.23
C ARG A 291 9.52 -28.55 6.91
N PRO A 292 10.01 -27.76 5.95
CA PRO A 292 9.37 -27.60 4.64
C PRO A 292 9.06 -28.91 3.92
N SER A 293 9.88 -29.97 4.10
CA SER A 293 9.64 -31.28 3.52
C SER A 293 8.42 -32.02 4.12
N VAL A 294 8.13 -31.80 5.40
CA VAL A 294 7.08 -32.51 6.16
C VAL A 294 5.82 -31.65 6.33
N TYR A 295 5.97 -30.34 6.50
CA TYR A 295 4.89 -29.40 6.80
C TYR A 295 3.72 -29.57 5.82
N PRO A 296 2.47 -29.77 6.31
CA PRO A 296 1.31 -29.99 5.46
C PRO A 296 0.92 -28.72 4.74
N THR A 297 0.88 -28.78 3.41
CA THR A 297 0.36 -27.71 2.56
C THR A 297 -0.85 -28.22 1.78
N PRO A 298 -1.78 -27.35 1.33
CA PRO A 298 -2.89 -27.78 0.49
C PRO A 298 -2.44 -28.58 -0.73
N ALA A 299 -1.33 -28.20 -1.37
CA ALA A 299 -0.75 -28.95 -2.50
C ALA A 299 -0.35 -30.36 -2.12
N LYS A 300 0.29 -30.57 -0.95
CA LYS A 300 0.69 -31.91 -0.47
C LYS A 300 -0.50 -32.75 -0.03
N LEU A 301 -1.54 -32.10 0.50
CA LEU A 301 -2.78 -32.77 0.93
C LEU A 301 -3.72 -33.08 -0.24
N GLY A 302 -3.39 -32.64 -1.47
CA GLY A 302 -4.23 -32.84 -2.65
C GLY A 302 -5.53 -32.02 -2.64
N TRP A 303 -5.56 -30.93 -1.87
CA TRP A 303 -6.74 -30.06 -1.79
C TRP A 303 -6.95 -29.28 -3.08
N ASN A 304 -8.20 -29.14 -3.49
CA ASN A 304 -8.60 -28.22 -4.54
C ASN A 304 -9.02 -26.85 -3.92
N TRP A 305 -9.27 -25.84 -4.78
CA TRP A 305 -9.63 -24.50 -4.31
C TRP A 305 -10.95 -24.46 -3.54
N LYS A 306 -11.91 -25.33 -3.82
CA LYS A 306 -13.16 -25.42 -3.06
C LYS A 306 -12.90 -25.87 -1.63
N ASP A 307 -12.01 -26.86 -1.46
CA ASP A 307 -11.63 -27.36 -0.14
C ASP A 307 -10.97 -26.26 0.69
N ILE A 308 -10.08 -25.46 0.09
CA ILE A 308 -9.42 -24.32 0.76
C ILE A 308 -10.43 -23.25 1.15
N ILE A 309 -11.24 -22.79 0.19
CA ILE A 309 -12.17 -21.65 0.41
C ILE A 309 -13.19 -21.95 1.49
N LEU A 310 -13.67 -23.18 1.57
CA LEU A 310 -14.66 -23.61 2.54
C LEU A 310 -14.06 -24.14 3.85
N TYR A 311 -12.73 -24.35 3.89
CA TYR A 311 -12.04 -24.87 5.07
C TYR A 311 -12.26 -23.94 6.26
N GLN A 312 -12.56 -24.54 7.40
CA GLN A 312 -12.66 -23.87 8.69
C GLN A 312 -11.81 -24.64 9.70
N ASP A 313 -10.73 -24.05 10.13
CA ASP A 313 -9.93 -24.54 11.23
C ASP A 313 -10.70 -24.33 12.56
N PRO A 314 -10.62 -25.26 13.53
CA PRO A 314 -11.23 -25.07 14.85
C PRO A 314 -10.80 -23.79 15.57
N GLY A 315 -9.60 -23.28 15.29
CA GLY A 315 -9.10 -22.01 15.85
C GLY A 315 -9.60 -20.74 15.13
N TRP A 316 -10.31 -20.88 14.01
CA TRP A 316 -10.80 -19.71 13.26
C TRP A 316 -12.27 -19.45 13.54
N TYR A 317 -12.63 -18.17 13.65
CA TYR A 317 -14.00 -17.76 13.87
C TYR A 317 -14.91 -17.96 12.64
N HIS A 318 -14.30 -17.95 11.43
CA HIS A 318 -14.97 -18.10 10.14
C HIS A 318 -14.23 -19.09 9.23
N ASN A 319 -14.88 -19.49 8.12
CA ASN A 319 -14.19 -20.22 7.06
C ASN A 319 -13.06 -19.36 6.43
N TRP A 320 -12.19 -20.02 5.67
CA TRP A 320 -10.97 -19.42 5.11
C TRP A 320 -11.23 -18.07 4.39
N ILE A 321 -12.17 -18.02 3.44
CA ILE A 321 -12.39 -16.81 2.63
C ILE A 321 -12.94 -15.64 3.48
N LEU A 322 -13.85 -15.90 4.41
CA LEU A 322 -14.37 -14.87 5.30
C LEU A 322 -13.28 -14.38 6.27
N THR A 323 -12.44 -15.29 6.76
CA THR A 323 -11.30 -14.92 7.61
C THR A 323 -10.32 -14.02 6.86
N VAL A 324 -10.02 -14.29 5.58
CA VAL A 324 -9.22 -13.39 4.72
C VAL A 324 -9.89 -12.02 4.59
N CYS A 325 -11.19 -11.97 4.28
CA CYS A 325 -11.90 -10.70 4.11
C CYS A 325 -11.97 -9.89 5.41
N VAL A 326 -12.29 -10.53 6.52
CA VAL A 326 -12.36 -9.86 7.84
C VAL A 326 -10.98 -9.37 8.27
N SER A 327 -9.95 -10.20 8.10
CA SER A 327 -8.59 -9.82 8.48
C SER A 327 -7.92 -8.78 7.55
N PHE A 328 -8.43 -8.60 6.33
CA PHE A 328 -8.06 -7.46 5.51
C PHE A 328 -8.56 -6.13 6.09
N ILE A 329 -9.71 -6.15 6.76
CA ILE A 329 -10.34 -4.95 7.35
C ILE A 329 -9.75 -4.68 8.74
N GLY A 330 -9.75 -5.70 9.61
CA GLY A 330 -9.24 -5.55 10.97
C GLY A 330 -9.37 -6.86 11.77
N THR A 331 -8.24 -7.54 11.92
CA THR A 331 -8.03 -8.61 12.89
C THR A 331 -6.67 -8.37 13.54
N PHE A 332 -6.67 -8.25 14.85
CA PHE A 332 -5.54 -7.79 15.63
C PHE A 332 -4.95 -8.93 16.47
N GLY A 333 -3.92 -8.62 17.23
CA GLY A 333 -3.21 -9.65 17.99
C GLY A 333 -2.50 -10.63 17.06
N GLN A 334 -2.40 -11.87 17.51
CA GLN A 334 -1.90 -13.01 16.72
C GLN A 334 -3.01 -13.61 15.84
N MET A 335 -3.89 -12.79 15.26
CA MET A 335 -5.11 -13.17 14.53
C MET A 335 -6.27 -13.62 15.45
N GLU A 336 -6.30 -13.18 16.69
CA GLU A 336 -7.26 -13.64 17.72
C GLU A 336 -8.30 -12.57 18.11
N ILE A 337 -8.01 -11.27 17.87
CA ILE A 337 -8.88 -10.16 18.23
C ILE A 337 -9.59 -9.66 16.98
N TYR A 338 -10.85 -10.06 16.82
CA TYR A 338 -11.67 -9.69 15.66
C TYR A 338 -12.45 -8.40 15.92
N MET A 339 -12.54 -7.54 14.89
CA MET A 339 -13.55 -6.49 14.89
C MET A 339 -14.96 -7.12 14.99
N PRO A 340 -15.94 -6.41 15.60
CA PRO A 340 -17.33 -6.88 15.57
C PRO A 340 -17.76 -7.24 14.15
N TYR A 341 -18.29 -8.44 13.96
CA TYR A 341 -18.57 -8.98 12.61
C TYR A 341 -19.52 -8.10 11.81
N THR A 342 -20.48 -7.44 12.48
CA THR A 342 -21.38 -6.47 11.84
C THR A 342 -20.62 -5.31 11.22
N VAL A 343 -19.59 -4.79 11.91
CA VAL A 343 -18.75 -3.70 11.39
C VAL A 343 -17.94 -4.18 10.18
N SER A 344 -17.33 -5.36 10.26
CA SER A 344 -16.60 -5.96 9.14
C SER A 344 -17.51 -6.19 7.93
N LYS A 345 -18.76 -6.66 8.12
CA LYS A 345 -19.77 -6.79 7.06
C LYS A 345 -20.10 -5.45 6.40
N LEU A 346 -20.26 -4.38 7.20
CA LEU A 346 -20.52 -3.04 6.65
C LEU A 346 -19.36 -2.56 5.77
N TYR A 347 -18.11 -2.79 6.19
CA TYR A 347 -16.94 -2.50 5.35
C TYR A 347 -16.95 -3.33 4.05
N MET A 348 -17.18 -4.64 4.13
CA MET A 348 -17.24 -5.52 2.95
C MET A 348 -18.31 -5.06 1.97
N LEU A 349 -19.52 -4.76 2.48
CA LEU A 349 -20.63 -4.25 1.66
C LEU A 349 -20.27 -2.91 1.02
N PHE A 350 -19.69 -1.99 1.81
CA PHE A 350 -19.26 -0.68 1.32
C PHE A 350 -18.23 -0.82 0.18
N PHE A 351 -17.26 -1.71 0.32
CA PHE A 351 -16.26 -1.97 -0.72
C PHE A 351 -16.88 -2.63 -1.94
N ALA A 352 -17.73 -3.65 -1.76
CA ALA A 352 -18.38 -4.35 -2.86
C ALA A 352 -19.25 -3.40 -3.70
N VAL A 353 -20.07 -2.57 -3.05
CA VAL A 353 -20.92 -1.58 -3.74
C VAL A 353 -20.06 -0.57 -4.50
N GLY A 354 -18.98 -0.06 -3.89
CA GLY A 354 -18.06 0.85 -4.56
C GLY A 354 -17.39 0.23 -5.77
N ILE A 355 -16.85 -0.99 -5.66
CA ILE A 355 -16.19 -1.70 -6.76
C ILE A 355 -17.17 -2.02 -7.88
N ILE A 356 -18.35 -2.54 -7.59
CA ILE A 356 -19.37 -2.82 -8.61
C ILE A 356 -19.75 -1.54 -9.35
N SER A 357 -19.91 -0.43 -8.62
CA SER A 357 -20.29 0.85 -9.24
C SER A 357 -19.24 1.42 -10.19
N VAL A 358 -17.96 1.08 -10.03
CA VAL A 358 -16.88 1.55 -10.93
C VAL A 358 -17.10 1.07 -12.37
N PHE A 359 -17.63 -0.12 -12.56
CA PHE A 359 -17.92 -0.65 -13.92
C PHE A 359 -18.98 0.15 -14.67
N PHE A 360 -19.80 0.94 -13.95
CA PHE A 360 -20.78 1.85 -14.54
C PHE A 360 -20.25 3.29 -14.71
N VAL A 361 -18.99 3.55 -14.40
CA VAL A 361 -18.32 4.82 -14.69
C VAL A 361 -17.80 4.78 -16.12
N LYS A 362 -18.40 5.60 -16.99
CA LYS A 362 -17.99 5.69 -18.39
C LYS A 362 -16.51 6.06 -18.48
N GLU A 363 -15.82 5.48 -19.45
CA GLU A 363 -14.43 5.80 -19.81
C GLU A 363 -13.37 5.43 -18.77
N THR A 364 -13.74 4.82 -17.61
CA THR A 364 -12.76 4.45 -16.57
C THR A 364 -11.68 3.51 -17.10
N PHE A 365 -12.07 2.54 -17.93
CA PHE A 365 -11.16 1.55 -18.48
C PHE A 365 -10.81 1.78 -19.98
N ASP A 366 -11.15 2.97 -20.50
CA ASP A 366 -10.82 3.30 -21.89
C ASP A 366 -9.32 3.61 -22.04
N LEU A 367 -8.58 2.70 -22.65
CA LEU A 367 -7.16 2.87 -22.95
C LEU A 367 -6.91 3.90 -24.07
N ARG A 368 -7.92 4.23 -24.84
CA ARG A 368 -7.84 5.21 -25.94
C ARG A 368 -8.94 6.26 -25.85
N LYS A 369 -8.54 7.51 -25.80
CA LYS A 369 -9.46 8.66 -25.80
C LYS A 369 -9.88 8.99 -27.23
N LYS A 370 -11.17 9.10 -27.47
CA LYS A 370 -11.69 9.57 -28.77
C LYS A 370 -11.58 11.07 -28.85
N MET A 371 -10.84 11.59 -29.82
CA MET A 371 -10.83 13.00 -30.15
C MET A 371 -11.97 13.32 -31.10
N TYR A 372 -12.79 14.28 -30.72
CA TYR A 372 -13.94 14.73 -31.52
C TYR A 372 -13.65 16.12 -32.08
N VAL A 373 -13.82 16.31 -33.40
CA VAL A 373 -13.88 17.63 -34.00
C VAL A 373 -15.32 17.97 -34.34
N ALA A 374 -15.73 19.17 -33.93
CA ALA A 374 -17.01 19.72 -34.31
C ALA A 374 -16.96 20.16 -35.76
N GLN A 375 -17.66 19.46 -36.65
CA GLN A 375 -17.85 19.90 -38.04
C GLN A 375 -19.19 20.62 -38.16
N ARG A 376 -19.20 21.86 -38.67
CA ARG A 376 -20.39 22.54 -39.08
C ARG A 376 -20.88 21.88 -40.41
N LYS A 377 -22.06 21.31 -40.42
CA LYS A 377 -22.70 20.79 -41.62
C LYS A 377 -23.93 21.64 -41.92
N ALA A 378 -23.98 22.22 -43.11
CA ALA A 378 -25.17 22.96 -43.58
C ALA A 378 -26.34 21.96 -43.74
N VAL A 379 -27.50 22.33 -43.23
CA VAL A 379 -28.75 21.56 -43.33
C VAL A 379 -29.85 22.51 -43.79
N GLY A 380 -29.93 22.69 -45.10
CA GLY A 380 -30.91 23.63 -45.71
C GLY A 380 -30.56 25.10 -45.57
N ASN A 381 -31.37 25.97 -46.20
CA ASN A 381 -31.14 27.43 -46.16
C ASN A 381 -30.98 27.96 -44.77
N ASP A 382 -29.77 28.44 -44.46
CA ASP A 382 -29.33 29.12 -43.22
C ASP A 382 -29.33 28.34 -41.88
N ARG A 383 -29.48 27.00 -41.90
CA ARG A 383 -29.38 26.18 -40.69
C ARG A 383 -28.13 25.33 -40.68
N TRP A 384 -27.30 25.50 -39.60
CA TRP A 384 -26.09 24.73 -39.37
C TRP A 384 -26.33 23.71 -38.25
N LYS A 385 -26.01 22.43 -38.46
CA LYS A 385 -25.92 21.41 -37.39
C LYS A 385 -24.45 21.12 -37.10
N ILE A 386 -24.08 21.11 -35.81
CA ILE A 386 -22.77 20.68 -35.38
C ILE A 386 -22.79 19.16 -35.32
N LYS A 387 -22.05 18.49 -36.23
CA LYS A 387 -21.77 17.05 -36.14
C LYS A 387 -20.38 16.85 -35.55
N THR A 388 -20.28 16.02 -34.52
CA THR A 388 -18.99 15.59 -33.98
C THR A 388 -18.49 14.36 -34.75
N LYS A 389 -17.28 14.44 -35.33
CA LYS A 389 -16.62 13.32 -36.00
C LYS A 389 -15.39 12.91 -35.19
N VAL A 390 -15.22 11.60 -34.94
CA VAL A 390 -14.00 11.06 -34.33
C VAL A 390 -12.89 11.16 -35.34
N ILE A 391 -11.80 11.92 -35.03
CA ILE A 391 -10.68 12.12 -35.94
C ILE A 391 -9.52 11.17 -35.59
N SER A 392 -9.22 11.01 -34.30
CA SER A 392 -8.13 10.14 -33.85
C SER A 392 -8.47 9.46 -32.54
N ARG A 393 -7.73 8.40 -32.24
CA ARG A 393 -7.77 7.74 -30.92
C ARG A 393 -6.37 7.79 -30.33
N GLU A 394 -6.19 8.69 -29.39
CA GLU A 394 -4.95 8.82 -28.62
C GLU A 394 -4.93 7.92 -27.40
N TRP A 395 -3.74 7.50 -26.98
CA TRP A 395 -3.59 6.73 -25.77
C TRP A 395 -3.95 7.59 -24.54
N ASN A 396 -4.72 7.00 -23.63
CA ASN A 396 -5.22 7.67 -22.44
C ASN A 396 -4.35 7.33 -21.22
N LYS A 397 -3.59 8.31 -20.73
CA LYS A 397 -2.74 8.12 -19.55
C LYS A 397 -3.53 7.72 -18.29
N GLU A 398 -4.77 8.22 -18.13
CA GLU A 398 -5.65 7.80 -17.03
C GLU A 398 -6.11 6.36 -17.20
N GLY A 399 -6.40 5.92 -18.42
CA GLY A 399 -6.74 4.52 -18.72
C GLY A 399 -5.58 3.56 -18.44
N ILE A 400 -4.33 3.93 -18.82
CA ILE A 400 -3.14 3.14 -18.48
C ILE A 400 -2.93 3.10 -16.95
N PHE A 401 -3.14 4.22 -16.25
CA PHE A 401 -3.10 4.27 -14.80
C PHE A 401 -4.11 3.29 -14.17
N HIS A 402 -5.36 3.29 -14.63
CA HIS A 402 -6.38 2.38 -14.14
C HIS A 402 -6.03 0.91 -14.41
N LEU A 403 -5.48 0.61 -15.59
CA LEU A 403 -5.00 -0.73 -15.92
C LEU A 403 -3.92 -1.20 -14.94
N MET A 404 -2.94 -0.35 -14.66
CA MET A 404 -1.89 -0.67 -13.68
C MET A 404 -2.45 -0.82 -12.26
N MET A 405 -3.45 -0.02 -11.87
CA MET A 405 -4.14 -0.18 -10.58
C MET A 405 -4.87 -1.54 -10.48
N VAL A 406 -5.45 -2.04 -11.57
CA VAL A 406 -6.03 -3.40 -11.61
C VAL A 406 -4.94 -4.46 -11.41
N PHE A 407 -3.81 -4.35 -12.10
CA PHE A 407 -2.69 -5.28 -11.90
C PHE A 407 -2.15 -5.24 -10.46
N LEU A 408 -2.10 -4.06 -9.83
CA LEU A 408 -1.70 -3.91 -8.42
C LEU A 408 -2.69 -4.54 -7.43
N ILE A 409 -3.92 -4.81 -7.83
CA ILE A 409 -4.86 -5.64 -7.05
C ILE A 409 -4.61 -7.13 -7.35
N MET A 410 -4.45 -7.50 -8.60
CA MET A 410 -4.35 -8.91 -9.02
C MET A 410 -3.04 -9.58 -8.57
N ILE A 411 -1.90 -8.86 -8.64
CA ILE A 411 -0.60 -9.44 -8.32
C ILE A 411 -0.52 -9.91 -6.85
N PRO A 412 -0.86 -9.09 -5.83
CA PRO A 412 -0.87 -9.55 -4.45
C PRO A 412 -1.85 -10.70 -4.20
N VAL A 413 -3.02 -10.69 -4.86
CA VAL A 413 -3.98 -11.79 -4.77
C VAL A 413 -3.37 -13.08 -5.31
N PHE A 414 -2.75 -13.05 -6.51
CA PHE A 414 -2.10 -14.21 -7.09
C PHE A 414 -0.94 -14.73 -6.22
N LEU A 415 -0.07 -13.84 -5.73
CA LEU A 415 1.04 -14.22 -4.86
C LEU A 415 0.56 -14.81 -3.54
N PHE A 416 -0.52 -14.27 -2.96
CA PHE A 416 -1.13 -14.79 -1.75
C PHE A 416 -1.73 -16.18 -1.97
N LEU A 417 -2.50 -16.38 -3.05
CA LEU A 417 -3.05 -17.70 -3.38
C LEU A 417 -1.95 -18.73 -3.64
N TYR A 418 -0.88 -18.34 -4.34
CA TYR A 418 0.29 -19.19 -4.54
C TYR A 418 0.94 -19.57 -3.21
N TYR A 419 1.15 -18.61 -2.30
CA TYR A 419 1.71 -18.85 -0.98
C TYR A 419 0.85 -19.81 -0.16
N VAL A 420 -0.46 -19.56 -0.11
CA VAL A 420 -1.43 -20.41 0.59
C VAL A 420 -1.40 -21.85 0.09
N TYR A 421 -1.32 -22.04 -1.22
CA TYR A 421 -1.38 -23.37 -1.82
C TYR A 421 -0.09 -24.17 -1.63
N TYR A 422 1.07 -23.53 -1.77
CA TYR A 422 2.38 -24.21 -1.79
C TYR A 422 3.22 -24.07 -0.53
N SER A 423 2.93 -23.11 0.34
CA SER A 423 3.80 -22.81 1.48
C SER A 423 3.09 -22.93 2.81
N ASP A 424 2.03 -22.14 3.05
CA ASP A 424 1.37 -22.13 4.36
C ASP A 424 -0.06 -21.61 4.22
N ASN A 425 -1.04 -22.42 4.67
CA ASN A 425 -2.46 -22.11 4.59
C ASN A 425 -2.89 -21.10 5.68
N GLN A 426 -2.41 -19.86 5.58
CA GLN A 426 -2.77 -18.80 6.52
C GLN A 426 -3.79 -17.83 5.90
N PRO A 427 -5.03 -17.72 6.43
CA PRO A 427 -6.05 -16.81 5.92
C PRO A 427 -5.86 -15.38 6.41
N GLN A 428 -4.68 -14.80 6.14
CA GLN A 428 -4.32 -13.47 6.63
C GLN A 428 -4.45 -12.41 5.56
N GLY A 429 -5.47 -11.55 5.66
CA GLY A 429 -5.70 -10.43 4.74
C GLY A 429 -4.57 -9.41 4.69
N ARG A 430 -3.66 -9.38 5.69
CA ARG A 430 -2.46 -8.52 5.67
C ARG A 430 -1.58 -8.76 4.44
N TYR A 431 -1.55 -9.97 3.90
CA TYR A 431 -0.79 -10.28 2.67
C TYR A 431 -1.34 -9.57 1.44
N LEU A 432 -2.59 -9.10 1.48
CA LEU A 432 -3.25 -8.34 0.42
C LEU A 432 -3.09 -6.81 0.59
N MET A 433 -2.43 -6.33 1.65
CA MET A 433 -2.27 -4.89 1.91
C MET A 433 -1.55 -4.11 0.80
N PRO A 434 -0.66 -4.68 -0.01
CA PRO A 434 -0.16 -3.97 -1.20
C PRO A 434 -1.26 -3.54 -2.18
N ALA A 435 -2.42 -4.21 -2.18
CA ALA A 435 -3.60 -3.84 -2.97
C ALA A 435 -4.49 -2.76 -2.32
N LEU A 436 -4.21 -2.32 -1.08
CA LEU A 436 -5.05 -1.38 -0.33
C LEU A 436 -5.34 -0.10 -1.13
N TYR A 437 -4.31 0.57 -1.59
CA TYR A 437 -4.47 1.88 -2.25
C TYR A 437 -5.21 1.80 -3.58
N PRO A 438 -4.89 0.87 -4.51
CA PRO A 438 -5.66 0.71 -5.73
C PRO A 438 -7.11 0.29 -5.46
N LEU A 439 -7.36 -0.58 -4.49
CA LEU A 439 -8.71 -0.98 -4.11
C LEU A 439 -9.52 0.22 -3.59
N MET A 440 -8.98 0.99 -2.65
CA MET A 440 -9.65 2.17 -2.08
C MET A 440 -9.84 3.30 -3.10
N TYR A 441 -8.95 3.41 -4.07
CA TYR A 441 -9.14 4.32 -5.19
C TYR A 441 -10.40 3.98 -5.99
N PHE A 442 -10.57 2.73 -6.40
CA PHE A 442 -11.76 2.30 -7.12
C PHE A 442 -13.04 2.37 -6.28
N VAL A 443 -12.98 2.00 -4.99
CA VAL A 443 -14.11 2.17 -4.05
C VAL A 443 -14.55 3.63 -4.02
N THR A 444 -13.61 4.57 -3.91
CA THR A 444 -13.91 6.02 -3.88
C THR A 444 -14.53 6.49 -5.19
N LEU A 445 -14.01 6.07 -6.34
CA LEU A 445 -14.58 6.38 -7.66
C LEU A 445 -16.02 5.88 -7.79
N GLY A 446 -16.26 4.64 -7.36
CA GLY A 446 -17.60 4.05 -7.43
C GLY A 446 -18.60 4.76 -6.54
N TRP A 447 -18.24 5.07 -5.31
CA TRP A 447 -19.11 5.85 -4.41
C TRP A 447 -19.35 7.26 -4.93
N ASN A 448 -18.35 7.91 -5.50
CA ASN A 448 -18.56 9.20 -6.15
C ASN A 448 -19.55 9.10 -7.32
N ASN A 449 -19.49 8.05 -8.13
CA ASN A 449 -20.45 7.81 -9.21
C ASN A 449 -21.90 7.62 -8.69
N ILE A 450 -22.07 6.82 -7.62
CA ILE A 450 -23.38 6.61 -7.00
C ILE A 450 -23.92 7.94 -6.47
N LEU A 451 -23.18 8.60 -5.59
CA LEU A 451 -23.65 9.78 -4.88
C LEU A 451 -23.91 10.98 -5.81
N THR A 452 -23.13 11.13 -6.89
CA THR A 452 -23.40 12.18 -7.89
C THR A 452 -24.65 11.90 -8.72
N LYS A 453 -24.98 10.64 -8.97
CA LYS A 453 -26.19 10.24 -9.73
C LYS A 453 -27.45 10.25 -8.87
N THR A 454 -27.36 9.81 -7.62
CA THR A 454 -28.53 9.64 -6.74
C THR A 454 -28.85 10.86 -5.89
N VAL A 455 -27.82 11.56 -5.38
CA VAL A 455 -27.97 12.72 -4.48
C VAL A 455 -27.70 14.00 -5.23
N LYS A 456 -28.75 14.65 -5.76
CA LYS A 456 -28.63 15.88 -6.56
C LYS A 456 -28.25 17.11 -5.72
N ASN A 457 -28.71 17.16 -4.45
CA ASN A 457 -28.38 18.25 -3.55
C ASN A 457 -26.91 18.16 -3.09
N GLU A 458 -26.09 19.14 -3.50
CA GLU A 458 -24.65 19.18 -3.20
C GLU A 458 -24.35 19.29 -1.70
N LYS A 459 -25.17 20.01 -0.93
CA LYS A 459 -24.97 20.13 0.53
C LYS A 459 -25.18 18.79 1.22
N VAL A 460 -26.22 18.05 0.83
CA VAL A 460 -26.50 16.70 1.35
C VAL A 460 -25.39 15.74 0.96
N ARG A 461 -24.97 15.76 -0.29
CA ARG A 461 -23.86 14.92 -0.78
C ARG A 461 -22.54 15.21 -0.04
N SER A 462 -22.19 16.48 0.15
CA SER A 462 -21.03 16.89 0.95
C SER A 462 -21.13 16.40 2.39
N LEU A 463 -22.32 16.49 3.02
CA LEU A 463 -22.55 15.99 4.37
C LEU A 463 -22.32 14.46 4.45
N ILE A 464 -22.84 13.70 3.48
CA ILE A 464 -22.65 12.24 3.44
C ILE A 464 -21.14 11.89 3.38
N TYR A 465 -20.38 12.55 2.50
CA TYR A 465 -18.92 12.32 2.43
C TYR A 465 -18.22 12.65 3.76
N ARG A 466 -18.58 13.74 4.42
CA ARG A 466 -18.00 14.13 5.71
C ARG A 466 -18.29 13.11 6.79
N VAL A 467 -19.55 12.66 6.88
CA VAL A 467 -19.94 11.62 7.85
C VAL A 467 -19.19 10.32 7.61
N LEU A 468 -19.11 9.86 6.34
CA LEU A 468 -18.34 8.66 5.98
C LEU A 468 -16.86 8.82 6.35
N THR A 469 -16.25 9.96 6.03
CA THR A 469 -14.85 10.25 6.37
C THR A 469 -14.61 10.17 7.87
N VAL A 470 -15.46 10.82 8.67
CA VAL A 470 -15.35 10.83 10.14
C VAL A 470 -15.52 9.42 10.70
N LEU A 471 -16.50 8.64 10.25
CA LEU A 471 -16.70 7.26 10.69
C LEU A 471 -15.49 6.37 10.37
N LEU A 472 -14.92 6.51 9.19
CA LEU A 472 -13.73 5.76 8.77
C LEU A 472 -12.48 6.13 9.58
N VAL A 473 -12.30 7.42 9.88
CA VAL A 473 -11.17 7.89 10.72
C VAL A 473 -11.35 7.45 12.17
N ILE A 474 -12.56 7.48 12.73
CA ILE A 474 -12.84 7.08 14.11
C ILE A 474 -12.74 5.55 14.28
N SER A 475 -13.04 4.78 13.25
CA SER A 475 -13.09 3.31 13.35
C SER A 475 -11.84 2.67 13.97
N PRO A 476 -10.58 2.96 13.52
CA PRO A 476 -9.41 2.38 14.15
C PRO A 476 -9.14 2.93 15.58
N PHE A 477 -9.59 4.15 15.92
CA PHE A 477 -9.57 4.63 17.31
C PHE A 477 -10.51 3.80 18.19
N ALA A 478 -11.70 3.49 17.69
CA ALA A 478 -12.65 2.63 18.40
C ALA A 478 -12.09 1.20 18.56
N CYS A 479 -11.42 0.65 17.54
CA CYS A 479 -10.76 -0.66 17.65
C CYS A 479 -9.70 -0.63 18.76
N TRP A 480 -8.84 0.38 18.78
CA TRP A 480 -7.86 0.53 19.84
C TRP A 480 -8.49 0.66 21.23
N ALA A 481 -9.48 1.55 21.39
CA ALA A 481 -10.08 1.85 22.69
C ALA A 481 -10.90 0.70 23.27
N PHE A 482 -11.62 -0.05 22.44
CA PHE A 482 -12.58 -1.06 22.91
C PHE A 482 -12.10 -2.51 22.75
N LEU A 483 -11.07 -2.77 21.95
CA LEU A 483 -10.59 -4.14 21.69
C LEU A 483 -9.15 -4.38 22.19
N ILE A 484 -8.34 -3.33 22.36
CA ILE A 484 -6.92 -3.47 22.70
C ILE A 484 -6.61 -2.98 24.12
N LEU A 485 -7.29 -1.92 24.58
CA LEU A 485 -7.07 -1.35 25.92
C LEU A 485 -7.67 -2.13 27.09
N PRO A 486 -8.74 -2.90 26.95
CA PRO A 486 -9.40 -3.60 28.09
C PRO A 486 -8.51 -4.49 28.90
#